data_003de2eb73212e35385a9e0d6d604092
#
_entry.id   003de2eb73212e35385a9e0d6d604092
#
_cell.length_a   1.000
_cell.length_b   1.000
_cell.length_c   1.000
_cell.angle_alpha   90.00
_cell.angle_beta   90.00
_cell.angle_gamma   90.00
#
_symmetry.space_group_name_H-M   'P 1'
#
loop_
_entity.id
_entity.type
_entity.pdbx_description
1 polymer ?
#
loop_
_entity_poly.entity_id
_entity_poly.type
_entity_poly.pdbx_seq_one_letter_code
_entity_poly.pdbx_strand_id
1 'polypeptide(L)'
;DGEIALVIGTEKLEERGLVDGDRVYLPLDVVNTYLNQRYYWDSANQQILYATPSELTSASASSEAGDKVWVKDDKVYLNLTYVQEFTDLDAYITKDPYRIAIQYKFKNVKTVTVKKNTSIRYRGGIKSAILTSVKKGTKLRLIEELENWDQVATDDGYIGYIDKKKVGEAEKTKFERSFKKEEYSYLTMDSKVNMVWHQVTSTDANAYFADATANMTGVNVISPTWFYLTDTSGNIASIASADYVSQAHEKGLQVWGLIDNFTQEVSTTETLSSTAARQNIISQLIQAAQDVGMDGINVDFESLSEDVGTHFLEFLRELSIECHKNNLVLSVDNPVPEDFTSHYDRAEQGRVVDYVIIMGYDEHYVGSEAGSVASLPWVEQGIQDTLDEVPAERVINAIPFYTRLWRTTGGNVTSEAIGMDQAQQTIADNNVETYWDKTTSQNYGKYDIDNSTYQIWLEDAQSVAEKVKLVSKYDLAGVSAWKLGFENNGIWQVISDNLNN
;
A
#
# COMPACT_ATOMS: atom_id res chain seq x y z
N ASP A 1 -39.76 -0.08 10.95
CA ASP A 1 -39.10 -1.37 10.70
C ASP A 1 -39.02 -1.56 9.20
N GLY A 2 -38.00 -1.05 8.60
CA GLY A 2 -37.98 -1.07 7.16
C GLY A 2 -36.62 -0.77 6.57
N GLU A 3 -36.65 -0.69 5.27
CA GLU A 3 -35.52 -0.31 4.45
C GLU A 3 -35.55 1.20 4.16
N ILE A 4 -34.40 1.80 4.00
CA ILE A 4 -34.23 3.17 3.59
C ILE A 4 -33.36 3.25 2.34
N ALA A 5 -33.72 4.10 1.38
CA ALA A 5 -32.91 4.33 0.19
C ALA A 5 -31.65 5.11 0.56
N LEU A 6 -30.55 4.79 -0.12
CA LEU A 6 -29.23 5.39 0.11
C LEU A 6 -28.84 6.30 -1.05
N VAL A 7 -28.46 7.52 -0.75
CA VAL A 7 -27.78 8.45 -1.66
C VAL A 7 -26.45 8.81 -1.04
N ILE A 8 -25.37 8.39 -1.68
CA ILE A 8 -24.01 8.62 -1.17
C ILE A 8 -23.33 9.64 -2.09
N GLY A 9 -23.07 10.84 -1.56
CA GLY A 9 -22.57 11.94 -2.37
C GLY A 9 -23.53 12.34 -3.47
N THR A 10 -23.17 12.05 -4.71
CA THR A 10 -23.97 12.32 -5.91
C THR A 10 -24.53 11.05 -6.56
N GLU A 11 -24.48 9.93 -5.86
CA GLU A 11 -24.85 8.61 -6.37
C GLU A 11 -26.00 7.99 -5.58
N LYS A 12 -27.04 7.58 -6.29
CA LYS A 12 -28.12 6.78 -5.72
C LYS A 12 -27.79 5.31 -5.84
N LEU A 13 -27.73 4.61 -4.71
CA LEU A 13 -27.38 3.20 -4.67
C LEU A 13 -28.61 2.31 -4.83
N GLU A 14 -28.40 1.10 -5.35
CA GLU A 14 -29.41 0.03 -5.35
C GLU A 14 -29.56 -0.61 -3.96
N GLU A 15 -28.47 -0.68 -3.22
CA GLU A 15 -28.42 -1.17 -1.85
C GLU A 15 -29.28 -0.31 -0.94
N ARG A 16 -29.85 -0.95 0.07
CA ARG A 16 -30.70 -0.31 1.06
C ARG A 16 -30.08 -0.35 2.44
N GLY A 17 -30.28 0.72 3.20
CA GLY A 17 -30.06 0.70 4.64
C GLY A 17 -31.23 0.10 5.39
N LEU A 18 -31.04 -0.17 6.66
CA LEU A 18 -32.09 -0.60 7.58
C LEU A 18 -32.44 0.51 8.57
N VAL A 19 -33.67 0.46 9.08
CA VAL A 19 -34.17 1.43 10.07
C VAL A 19 -34.83 0.66 11.21
N ASP A 20 -34.52 1.07 12.44
CA ASP A 20 -35.20 0.65 13.65
C ASP A 20 -35.46 1.88 14.54
N GLY A 21 -36.70 2.31 14.62
CA GLY A 21 -37.04 3.61 15.23
C GLY A 21 -36.36 4.76 14.52
N ASP A 22 -35.57 5.51 15.27
CA ASP A 22 -34.80 6.65 14.74
C ASP A 22 -33.37 6.26 14.31
N ARG A 23 -32.99 5.00 14.46
CA ARG A 23 -31.67 4.50 14.12
C ARG A 23 -31.61 4.05 12.67
N VAL A 24 -30.59 4.48 11.97
CA VAL A 24 -30.28 4.07 10.58
C VAL A 24 -29.02 3.22 10.59
N TYR A 25 -29.05 2.15 9.82
CA TYR A 25 -27.93 1.23 9.65
C TYR A 25 -27.55 1.11 8.19
N LEU A 26 -26.25 1.24 7.92
CA LEU A 26 -25.69 1.17 6.59
C LEU A 26 -25.06 -0.22 6.37
N PRO A 27 -25.24 -0.83 5.17
CA PRO A 27 -24.52 -2.05 4.85
C PRO A 27 -23.00 -1.83 4.98
N LEU A 28 -22.31 -2.80 5.58
CA LEU A 28 -20.86 -2.75 5.75
C LEU A 28 -20.14 -2.52 4.43
N ASP A 29 -20.58 -3.20 3.36
CA ASP A 29 -19.98 -3.08 2.03
C ASP A 29 -20.08 -1.64 1.49
N VAL A 30 -21.19 -0.96 1.73
CA VAL A 30 -21.38 0.44 1.36
C VAL A 30 -20.44 1.35 2.15
N VAL A 31 -20.33 1.12 3.45
CA VAL A 31 -19.40 1.89 4.31
C VAL A 31 -17.97 1.72 3.83
N ASN A 32 -17.54 0.50 3.60
CA ASN A 32 -16.16 0.22 3.18
C ASN A 32 -15.85 0.70 1.76
N THR A 33 -16.81 0.66 0.85
CA THR A 33 -16.61 1.07 -0.54
C THR A 33 -16.59 2.59 -0.69
N TYR A 34 -17.51 3.30 -0.04
CA TYR A 34 -17.73 4.73 -0.29
C TYR A 34 -17.22 5.66 0.80
N LEU A 35 -17.22 5.21 2.06
CA LEU A 35 -17.02 6.10 3.20
C LEU A 35 -15.68 5.88 3.91
N ASN A 36 -15.44 4.64 4.36
CA ASN A 36 -14.27 4.31 5.16
C ASN A 36 -14.02 2.79 5.15
N GLN A 37 -12.92 2.37 4.53
CA GLN A 37 -12.59 0.95 4.33
C GLN A 37 -12.05 0.23 5.57
N ARG A 38 -11.93 0.89 6.71
CA ARG A 38 -11.24 0.35 7.90
C ARG A 38 -12.14 -0.41 8.87
N TYR A 39 -13.43 -0.46 8.63
CA TYR A 39 -14.34 -1.31 9.39
C TYR A 39 -14.15 -2.76 8.94
N TYR A 40 -13.45 -3.53 9.75
CA TYR A 40 -13.07 -4.90 9.43
C TYR A 40 -14.01 -5.90 10.09
N TRP A 41 -14.63 -6.78 9.30
CA TRP A 41 -15.51 -7.81 9.80
C TRP A 41 -14.74 -9.06 10.23
N ASP A 42 -14.75 -9.34 11.54
CA ASP A 42 -14.25 -10.56 12.15
C ASP A 42 -15.40 -11.54 12.32
N SER A 43 -15.61 -12.39 11.31
CA SER A 43 -16.74 -13.32 11.29
C SER A 43 -16.65 -14.41 12.36
N ALA A 44 -15.45 -14.84 12.71
CA ALA A 44 -15.24 -15.88 13.72
C ALA A 44 -15.69 -15.42 15.12
N ASN A 45 -15.47 -14.16 15.45
CA ASN A 45 -15.84 -13.57 16.74
C ASN A 45 -17.09 -12.69 16.67
N GLN A 46 -17.74 -12.62 15.51
CA GLN A 46 -18.95 -11.82 15.28
C GLN A 46 -18.79 -10.37 15.79
N GLN A 47 -17.79 -9.68 15.27
CA GLN A 47 -17.47 -8.33 15.68
C GLN A 47 -16.90 -7.50 14.52
N ILE A 48 -16.99 -6.18 14.65
CA ILE A 48 -16.23 -5.24 13.83
C ILE A 48 -14.97 -4.86 14.60
N LEU A 49 -13.83 -4.93 13.93
CA LEU A 49 -12.57 -4.34 14.38
C LEU A 49 -12.33 -3.04 13.64
N TYR A 50 -11.92 -2.02 14.37
CA TYR A 50 -11.49 -0.76 13.78
C TYR A 50 -10.15 -0.34 14.38
N ALA A 51 -9.11 -0.35 13.56
CA ALA A 51 -7.77 0.08 13.94
C ALA A 51 -7.63 1.60 13.72
N THR A 52 -7.53 2.35 14.81
CA THR A 52 -7.09 3.75 14.77
C THR A 52 -5.55 3.79 14.68
N PRO A 53 -4.91 4.94 14.45
CA PRO A 53 -3.46 5.02 14.52
C PRO A 53 -2.84 4.54 15.84
N SER A 54 -3.57 4.58 16.94
CA SER A 54 -3.04 4.30 18.29
C SER A 54 -3.63 3.09 18.98
N GLU A 55 -4.80 2.59 18.57
CA GLU A 55 -5.45 1.48 19.24
C GLU A 55 -6.36 0.66 18.31
N LEU A 56 -6.54 -0.61 18.64
CA LEU A 56 -7.51 -1.50 18.03
C LEU A 56 -8.79 -1.49 18.86
N THR A 57 -9.90 -1.03 18.26
CA THR A 57 -11.22 -1.06 18.88
C THR A 57 -12.05 -2.23 18.35
N SER A 58 -13.05 -2.66 19.12
CA SER A 58 -13.99 -3.70 18.70
C SER A 58 -15.42 -3.35 19.05
N ALA A 59 -16.35 -3.84 18.22
CA ALA A 59 -17.77 -3.72 18.44
C ALA A 59 -18.45 -5.05 18.13
N SER A 60 -19.04 -5.68 19.15
CA SER A 60 -19.75 -6.96 19.01
C SER A 60 -21.02 -6.79 18.18
N ALA A 61 -21.29 -7.76 17.32
CA ALA A 61 -22.49 -7.82 16.54
C ALA A 61 -23.68 -8.39 17.35
N SER A 62 -24.88 -7.98 17.00
CA SER A 62 -26.12 -8.49 17.51
C SER A 62 -27.00 -8.98 16.35
N SER A 63 -27.82 -10.01 16.60
CA SER A 63 -28.89 -10.44 15.69
C SER A 63 -30.12 -9.51 15.71
N GLU A 64 -30.16 -8.61 16.67
CA GLU A 64 -31.18 -7.57 16.79
C GLU A 64 -30.55 -6.18 16.56
N ALA A 65 -31.39 -5.19 16.26
CA ALA A 65 -30.95 -3.83 16.10
C ALA A 65 -30.25 -3.34 17.39
N GLY A 66 -28.94 -3.12 17.29
CA GLY A 66 -28.09 -2.72 18.40
C GLY A 66 -27.48 -1.35 18.21
N ASP A 67 -26.64 -0.93 19.15
CA ASP A 67 -26.06 0.41 19.14
C ASP A 67 -24.96 0.59 18.07
N LYS A 68 -24.31 -0.49 17.65
CA LYS A 68 -23.17 -0.39 16.70
C LYS A 68 -23.30 -1.32 15.51
N VAL A 69 -23.46 -2.62 15.73
CA VAL A 69 -23.40 -3.62 14.65
C VAL A 69 -24.60 -4.53 14.70
N TRP A 70 -25.31 -4.63 13.59
CA TRP A 70 -26.47 -5.49 13.43
C TRP A 70 -26.25 -6.47 12.29
N VAL A 71 -26.38 -7.78 12.58
CA VAL A 71 -26.36 -8.84 11.54
C VAL A 71 -27.78 -9.27 11.27
N LYS A 72 -28.23 -9.10 10.05
CA LYS A 72 -29.57 -9.47 9.60
C LYS A 72 -29.48 -10.17 8.24
N ASP A 73 -30.11 -11.31 8.11
CA ASP A 73 -30.12 -12.11 6.87
C ASP A 73 -28.70 -12.33 6.30
N ASP A 74 -27.77 -12.68 7.17
CA ASP A 74 -26.35 -12.92 6.87
C ASP A 74 -25.58 -11.68 6.34
N LYS A 75 -26.16 -10.49 6.45
CA LYS A 75 -25.52 -9.21 6.12
C LYS A 75 -25.20 -8.42 7.37
N VAL A 76 -24.07 -7.74 7.29
CA VAL A 76 -23.56 -6.88 8.37
C VAL A 76 -23.96 -5.43 8.09
N TYR A 77 -24.57 -4.79 9.07
CA TYR A 77 -24.97 -3.40 9.02
C TYR A 77 -24.35 -2.63 10.18
N LEU A 78 -23.91 -1.41 9.92
CA LEU A 78 -23.34 -0.53 10.93
C LEU A 78 -24.29 0.62 11.24
N ASN A 79 -24.53 0.88 12.53
CA ASN A 79 -25.29 2.03 12.96
C ASN A 79 -24.59 3.31 12.47
N LEU A 80 -25.34 4.25 11.90
CA LEU A 80 -24.82 5.51 11.39
C LEU A 80 -23.98 6.27 12.42
N THR A 81 -24.41 6.29 13.68
CA THR A 81 -23.66 6.96 14.76
C THR A 81 -22.31 6.29 15.02
N TYR A 82 -22.23 4.97 14.89
CA TYR A 82 -20.97 4.24 14.97
C TYR A 82 -20.05 4.57 13.79
N VAL A 83 -20.60 4.67 12.59
CA VAL A 83 -19.80 5.10 11.40
C VAL A 83 -19.27 6.53 11.61
N GLN A 84 -20.05 7.40 12.21
CA GLN A 84 -19.65 8.80 12.50
C GLN A 84 -18.60 8.93 13.60
N GLU A 85 -18.37 7.91 14.42
CA GLU A 85 -17.26 7.93 15.40
C GLU A 85 -15.89 8.05 14.71
N PHE A 86 -15.71 7.41 13.55
CA PHE A 86 -14.44 7.34 12.85
C PHE A 86 -14.45 7.93 11.44
N THR A 87 -15.60 8.47 11.01
CA THR A 87 -15.77 8.93 9.62
C THR A 87 -16.43 10.31 9.60
N ASP A 88 -15.78 11.25 8.93
CA ASP A 88 -16.35 12.58 8.70
C ASP A 88 -17.44 12.51 7.63
N LEU A 89 -18.67 12.68 8.04
CA LEU A 89 -19.82 12.68 7.16
C LEU A 89 -20.97 13.53 7.71
N ASP A 90 -21.80 14.05 6.81
CA ASP A 90 -23.10 14.63 7.12
C ASP A 90 -24.20 13.71 6.57
N ALA A 91 -25.27 13.53 7.33
CA ALA A 91 -26.39 12.70 6.95
C ALA A 91 -27.70 13.48 7.02
N TYR A 92 -28.51 13.35 5.97
CA TYR A 92 -29.80 14.01 5.82
C TYR A 92 -30.89 12.96 5.57
N ILE A 93 -31.85 12.82 6.46
CA ILE A 93 -32.97 11.88 6.34
C ILE A 93 -34.20 12.64 5.87
N THR A 94 -34.84 12.18 4.80
CA THR A 94 -36.12 12.68 4.31
C THR A 94 -37.16 11.56 4.39
N LYS A 95 -38.43 11.92 4.63
CA LYS A 95 -39.53 10.95 4.74
C LYS A 95 -40.31 10.74 3.46
N ASP A 96 -40.29 11.70 2.56
CA ASP A 96 -40.97 11.63 1.28
C ASP A 96 -40.10 12.29 0.18
N PRO A 97 -39.38 11.49 -0.59
CA PRO A 97 -39.17 10.04 -0.49
C PRO A 97 -38.37 9.64 0.75
N TYR A 98 -38.60 8.42 1.28
CA TYR A 98 -37.89 7.93 2.44
C TYR A 98 -36.46 7.50 2.06
N ARG A 99 -35.51 8.32 2.42
CA ARG A 99 -34.11 8.12 2.07
C ARG A 99 -33.17 8.81 3.06
N ILE A 100 -31.94 8.34 3.06
CA ILE A 100 -30.81 9.04 3.70
C ILE A 100 -29.82 9.48 2.62
N ALA A 101 -29.40 10.73 2.67
CA ALA A 101 -28.35 11.28 1.85
C ALA A 101 -27.12 11.54 2.71
N ILE A 102 -25.97 11.00 2.29
CA ILE A 102 -24.71 11.11 3.02
C ILE A 102 -23.71 11.88 2.17
N GLN A 103 -23.18 12.96 2.75
CA GLN A 103 -22.09 13.75 2.20
C GLN A 103 -20.79 13.41 2.95
N TYR A 104 -19.73 13.10 2.22
CA TYR A 104 -18.46 12.67 2.79
C TYR A 104 -17.24 13.32 2.15
N LYS A 105 -17.43 14.09 1.07
CA LYS A 105 -16.38 14.87 0.40
C LYS A 105 -16.55 16.35 0.75
N PHE A 106 -15.52 16.96 1.32
CA PHE A 106 -15.58 18.31 1.85
C PHE A 106 -14.44 19.22 1.39
N LYS A 107 -13.47 18.69 0.62
CA LYS A 107 -12.35 19.44 0.05
C LYS A 107 -12.36 19.33 -1.46
N ASN A 108 -12.03 20.41 -2.15
CA ASN A 108 -11.98 20.47 -3.61
C ASN A 108 -13.28 20.01 -4.31
N VAL A 109 -14.41 20.24 -3.66
CA VAL A 109 -15.72 19.87 -4.20
C VAL A 109 -16.14 20.91 -5.23
N LYS A 110 -16.45 20.47 -6.46
CA LYS A 110 -17.05 21.35 -7.44
C LYS A 110 -18.48 21.72 -7.01
N THR A 111 -18.74 23.03 -6.91
CA THR A 111 -20.06 23.55 -6.54
C THR A 111 -20.48 24.69 -7.45
N VAL A 112 -21.79 24.92 -7.50
CA VAL A 112 -22.40 26.14 -8.06
C VAL A 112 -23.30 26.78 -7.00
N THR A 113 -23.35 28.10 -6.98
CA THR A 113 -24.20 28.83 -6.03
C THR A 113 -25.44 29.38 -6.76
N VAL A 114 -26.63 29.16 -6.18
CA VAL A 114 -27.90 29.63 -6.74
C VAL A 114 -27.99 31.15 -6.65
N LYS A 115 -28.19 31.81 -7.79
CA LYS A 115 -28.32 33.29 -7.90
C LYS A 115 -29.73 33.80 -7.64
N LYS A 116 -30.75 33.00 -7.97
CA LYS A 116 -32.18 33.32 -7.82
C LYS A 116 -32.94 32.04 -7.46
N ASN A 117 -33.96 32.19 -6.64
CA ASN A 117 -34.87 31.08 -6.31
C ASN A 117 -35.31 30.38 -7.59
N THR A 118 -35.17 29.07 -7.61
CA THR A 118 -35.46 28.24 -8.79
C THR A 118 -35.75 26.79 -8.38
N SER A 119 -35.89 25.92 -9.35
CA SER A 119 -36.18 24.52 -9.11
C SER A 119 -35.13 23.63 -9.75
N ILE A 120 -34.87 22.48 -9.11
CA ILE A 120 -34.13 21.36 -9.69
C ILE A 120 -35.14 20.42 -10.34
N ARG A 121 -34.88 19.99 -11.57
CA ARG A 121 -35.79 19.21 -12.37
C ARG A 121 -35.22 17.84 -12.70
N TYR A 122 -36.11 16.91 -13.02
CA TYR A 122 -35.76 15.54 -13.38
C TYR A 122 -34.86 15.45 -14.65
N ARG A 123 -35.12 16.35 -15.61
CA ARG A 123 -34.32 16.49 -16.86
C ARG A 123 -34.07 17.96 -17.14
N GLY A 124 -33.09 18.25 -17.99
CA GLY A 124 -32.82 19.58 -18.47
C GLY A 124 -33.95 20.09 -19.37
N GLY A 125 -34.80 20.96 -18.85
CA GLY A 125 -35.92 21.56 -19.57
C GLY A 125 -37.01 22.09 -18.65
N ILE A 126 -37.59 23.24 -19.03
CA ILE A 126 -38.63 23.92 -18.23
C ILE A 126 -39.94 23.12 -18.12
N LYS A 127 -40.15 22.16 -19.00
CA LYS A 127 -41.33 21.28 -18.98
C LYS A 127 -41.11 19.99 -18.18
N SER A 128 -39.87 19.74 -17.74
CA SER A 128 -39.54 18.57 -16.93
C SER A 128 -40.12 18.71 -15.54
N ALA A 129 -40.44 17.58 -14.92
CA ALA A 129 -40.95 17.53 -13.54
C ALA A 129 -39.97 18.20 -12.56
N ILE A 130 -40.53 18.94 -11.60
CA ILE A 130 -39.78 19.58 -10.51
C ILE A 130 -39.55 18.54 -9.44
N LEU A 131 -38.26 18.35 -9.04
CA LEU A 131 -37.87 17.49 -7.95
C LEU A 131 -37.90 18.24 -6.62
N THR A 132 -37.36 19.45 -6.60
CA THR A 132 -37.30 20.30 -5.41
C THR A 132 -37.07 21.76 -5.81
N SER A 133 -37.31 22.65 -4.88
CA SER A 133 -37.04 24.10 -5.03
C SER A 133 -35.81 24.47 -4.22
N VAL A 134 -34.99 25.37 -4.75
CA VAL A 134 -33.79 25.87 -4.10
C VAL A 134 -33.80 27.41 -4.03
N LYS A 135 -33.28 27.93 -2.93
CA LYS A 135 -33.23 29.37 -2.67
C LYS A 135 -31.92 29.98 -3.15
N LYS A 136 -31.95 31.28 -3.41
CA LYS A 136 -30.73 32.08 -3.63
C LYS A 136 -29.73 31.84 -2.52
N GLY A 137 -28.45 31.65 -2.89
CA GLY A 137 -27.35 31.42 -1.95
C GLY A 137 -27.10 29.96 -1.63
N THR A 138 -27.99 29.03 -2.03
CA THR A 138 -27.75 27.60 -1.83
C THR A 138 -26.56 27.15 -2.66
N LYS A 139 -25.60 26.44 -2.04
CA LYS A 139 -24.51 25.75 -2.72
C LYS A 139 -24.97 24.35 -3.11
N LEU A 140 -24.78 24.02 -4.37
CA LEU A 140 -25.12 22.72 -4.95
C LEU A 140 -23.84 22.04 -5.42
N ARG A 141 -23.75 20.74 -5.21
CA ARG A 141 -22.63 19.96 -5.74
C ARG A 141 -22.84 19.76 -7.23
N LEU A 142 -21.84 20.14 -8.03
CA LEU A 142 -21.89 20.06 -9.48
C LEU A 142 -21.43 18.68 -9.93
N ILE A 143 -22.29 17.99 -10.68
CA ILE A 143 -21.98 16.68 -11.27
C ILE A 143 -21.45 16.86 -12.68
N GLU A 144 -22.20 17.59 -13.52
CA GLU A 144 -21.86 17.80 -14.92
C GLU A 144 -22.32 19.18 -15.40
N GLU A 145 -21.46 19.85 -16.16
CA GLU A 145 -21.81 21.09 -16.86
C GLU A 145 -22.29 20.77 -18.28
N LEU A 146 -23.53 21.17 -18.58
CA LEU A 146 -24.09 21.09 -19.92
C LEU A 146 -24.27 22.48 -20.52
N GLU A 147 -24.71 22.55 -21.76
CA GLU A 147 -24.84 23.82 -22.49
C GLU A 147 -25.78 24.83 -21.80
N ASN A 148 -26.99 24.41 -21.42
CA ASN A 148 -28.03 25.26 -20.86
C ASN A 148 -28.48 24.85 -19.44
N TRP A 149 -28.05 23.69 -18.98
CA TRP A 149 -28.41 23.09 -17.69
C TRP A 149 -27.19 22.49 -17.04
N ASP A 150 -27.13 22.59 -15.73
CA ASP A 150 -26.11 21.85 -14.95
C ASP A 150 -26.78 20.69 -14.23
N GLN A 151 -26.14 19.54 -14.22
CA GLN A 151 -26.54 18.44 -13.36
C GLN A 151 -25.93 18.66 -11.97
N VAL A 152 -26.78 18.66 -10.94
CA VAL A 152 -26.40 19.02 -9.58
C VAL A 152 -27.00 18.07 -8.56
N ALA A 153 -26.44 18.07 -7.36
CA ALA A 153 -26.98 17.38 -6.20
C ALA A 153 -27.15 18.37 -5.03
N THR A 154 -28.28 18.24 -4.32
CA THR A 154 -28.50 18.89 -3.04
C THR A 154 -27.93 18.05 -1.91
N ASP A 155 -27.67 18.69 -0.75
CA ASP A 155 -27.20 17.97 0.43
C ASP A 155 -28.19 16.90 0.92
N ASP A 156 -29.47 17.13 0.74
CA ASP A 156 -30.56 16.21 1.12
C ASP A 156 -30.90 15.17 0.04
N GLY A 157 -30.06 15.06 -1.00
CA GLY A 157 -30.05 13.93 -1.93
C GLY A 157 -30.92 14.05 -3.17
N TYR A 158 -31.37 15.26 -3.56
CA TYR A 158 -31.97 15.47 -4.88
C TYR A 158 -30.87 15.57 -5.93
N ILE A 159 -30.94 14.72 -6.92
CA ILE A 159 -30.04 14.73 -8.07
C ILE A 159 -30.85 15.07 -9.32
N GLY A 160 -30.53 16.15 -9.99
CA GLY A 160 -31.29 16.64 -11.13
C GLY A 160 -30.61 17.80 -11.84
N TYR A 161 -31.41 18.56 -12.59
CA TYR A 161 -30.90 19.58 -13.49
C TYR A 161 -31.43 20.97 -13.08
N ILE A 162 -30.53 21.94 -13.09
CA ILE A 162 -30.84 23.35 -12.80
C ILE A 162 -30.48 24.21 -14.04
N ASP A 163 -31.31 25.22 -14.31
CA ASP A 163 -31.03 26.19 -15.37
C ASP A 163 -29.74 26.94 -15.09
N LYS A 164 -28.76 26.82 -16.01
CA LYS A 164 -27.43 27.42 -15.89
C LYS A 164 -27.48 28.94 -15.67
N LYS A 165 -28.53 29.63 -16.15
CA LYS A 165 -28.73 31.06 -15.92
C LYS A 165 -29.10 31.42 -14.48
N LYS A 166 -29.49 30.43 -13.69
CA LYS A 166 -29.91 30.59 -12.29
C LYS A 166 -28.78 30.33 -11.27
N VAL A 167 -27.63 29.87 -11.74
CA VAL A 167 -26.46 29.57 -10.90
C VAL A 167 -25.26 30.41 -11.30
N GLY A 168 -24.28 30.48 -10.41
CA GLY A 168 -22.99 31.08 -10.66
C GLY A 168 -22.04 30.14 -11.43
N GLU A 169 -20.84 30.61 -11.68
CA GLU A 169 -19.78 29.78 -12.23
C GLU A 169 -19.39 28.70 -11.25
N ALA A 170 -18.90 27.59 -11.80
CA ALA A 170 -18.39 26.47 -11.00
C ALA A 170 -17.14 26.90 -10.23
N GLU A 171 -17.11 26.57 -8.96
CA GLU A 171 -15.95 26.81 -8.08
C GLU A 171 -15.55 25.55 -7.31
N LYS A 172 -14.30 25.47 -6.90
CA LYS A 172 -13.84 24.46 -5.96
C LYS A 172 -14.06 24.96 -4.55
N THR A 173 -14.87 24.23 -3.77
CA THR A 173 -15.25 24.61 -2.41
C THR A 173 -14.59 23.67 -1.39
N LYS A 174 -14.12 24.27 -0.30
CA LYS A 174 -13.74 23.58 0.94
C LYS A 174 -14.79 23.90 1.99
N PHE A 175 -15.42 22.86 2.53
CA PHE A 175 -16.41 23.01 3.61
C PHE A 175 -15.69 22.94 4.96
N GLU A 176 -16.09 23.82 5.90
CA GLU A 176 -15.60 23.77 7.28
C GLU A 176 -16.13 22.53 8.00
N ARG A 177 -15.24 21.84 8.73
CA ARG A 177 -15.57 20.61 9.44
C ARG A 177 -15.17 20.70 10.89
N SER A 178 -16.05 20.20 11.77
CA SER A 178 -15.78 20.06 13.20
C SER A 178 -15.23 18.68 13.59
N PHE A 179 -15.35 17.70 12.69
CA PHE A 179 -14.85 16.35 12.94
C PHE A 179 -13.33 16.36 13.10
N LYS A 180 -12.84 15.76 14.18
CA LYS A 180 -11.41 15.61 14.44
C LYS A 180 -10.99 14.18 14.09
N LYS A 181 -10.30 14.06 12.99
CA LYS A 181 -9.69 12.77 12.57
C LYS A 181 -8.39 12.60 13.33
N GLU A 182 -8.21 11.42 13.90
CA GLU A 182 -6.88 11.00 14.40
C GLU A 182 -5.94 10.81 13.22
N GLU A 183 -4.77 11.41 13.30
CA GLU A 183 -3.77 11.37 12.24
C GLU A 183 -2.67 10.36 12.57
N TYR A 184 -2.15 9.69 11.52
CA TYR A 184 -0.97 8.83 11.65
C TYR A 184 0.27 9.69 11.83
N SER A 185 1.16 9.25 12.73
CA SER A 185 2.53 9.72 12.83
C SER A 185 3.48 8.64 12.32
N TYR A 186 4.66 9.04 11.88
CA TYR A 186 5.61 8.12 11.24
C TYR A 186 6.98 8.19 11.90
N LEU A 187 7.59 7.02 12.07
CA LEU A 187 8.94 6.87 12.61
C LEU A 187 9.94 6.87 11.45
N THR A 188 10.08 8.01 10.79
CA THR A 188 11.01 8.17 9.68
C THR A 188 12.37 8.68 10.16
N MET A 189 13.42 8.33 9.41
CA MET A 189 14.78 8.82 9.67
C MET A 189 14.93 10.25 9.12
N ASP A 190 15.77 11.05 9.77
CA ASP A 190 16.09 12.42 9.30
C ASP A 190 16.98 12.41 8.04
N SER A 191 17.70 11.32 7.81
CA SER A 191 18.54 11.11 6.62
C SER A 191 17.86 10.18 5.63
N LYS A 192 18.36 10.16 4.39
CA LYS A 192 17.95 9.13 3.42
C LYS A 192 18.27 7.74 3.95
N VAL A 193 17.35 6.81 3.78
CA VAL A 193 17.56 5.40 4.10
C VAL A 193 18.47 4.78 3.04
N ASN A 194 19.53 4.14 3.50
CA ASN A 194 20.38 3.27 2.70
C ASN A 194 20.36 1.90 3.36
N MET A 195 19.49 1.04 2.86
CA MET A 195 19.17 -0.26 3.45
C MET A 195 19.74 -1.37 2.59
N VAL A 196 20.11 -2.47 3.24
CA VAL A 196 20.43 -3.72 2.55
C VAL A 196 19.75 -4.89 3.25
N TRP A 197 19.18 -5.80 2.47
CA TRP A 197 18.73 -7.09 3.01
C TRP A 197 19.89 -8.04 3.16
N HIS A 198 19.88 -8.76 4.26
CA HIS A 198 20.86 -9.82 4.57
C HIS A 198 20.12 -11.15 4.70
N GLN A 199 20.32 -12.03 3.73
CA GLN A 199 19.74 -13.38 3.75
C GLN A 199 20.48 -14.23 4.78
N VAL A 200 19.84 -14.47 5.92
CA VAL A 200 20.31 -15.33 7.00
C VAL A 200 19.45 -16.59 7.01
N THR A 201 20.06 -17.76 6.84
CA THR A 201 19.32 -19.01 6.61
C THR A 201 19.31 -19.96 7.80
N SER A 202 20.08 -19.66 8.83
CA SER A 202 20.13 -20.44 10.07
C SER A 202 20.55 -19.56 11.24
N THR A 203 20.31 -20.03 12.46
CA THR A 203 20.76 -19.35 13.67
C THR A 203 22.27 -19.14 13.65
N ASP A 204 23.04 -20.16 13.24
CA ASP A 204 24.50 -20.09 13.20
C ASP A 204 25.01 -19.10 12.14
N ALA A 205 24.25 -18.87 11.09
CA ALA A 205 24.62 -17.91 10.04
C ALA A 205 24.65 -16.46 10.53
N ASN A 206 24.00 -16.12 11.65
CA ASN A 206 24.11 -14.81 12.27
C ASN A 206 25.55 -14.46 12.68
N ALA A 207 26.38 -15.47 12.97
CA ALA A 207 27.78 -15.25 13.35
C ALA A 207 28.66 -14.69 12.21
N TYR A 208 28.21 -14.76 10.97
CA TYR A 208 28.93 -14.20 9.81
C TYR A 208 28.67 -12.72 9.57
N PHE A 209 27.92 -12.05 10.45
CA PHE A 209 27.61 -10.62 10.32
C PHE A 209 28.85 -9.75 10.09
N ALA A 210 29.89 -9.93 10.92
CA ALA A 210 31.11 -9.13 10.82
C ALA A 210 31.81 -9.31 9.47
N ASP A 211 31.92 -10.53 8.99
CA ASP A 211 32.54 -10.83 7.68
C ASP A 211 31.68 -10.29 6.52
N ALA A 212 30.37 -10.49 6.58
CA ALA A 212 29.44 -10.02 5.55
C ALA A 212 29.44 -8.50 5.41
N THR A 213 29.62 -7.76 6.49
CA THR A 213 29.58 -6.28 6.52
C THR A 213 30.95 -5.62 6.51
N ALA A 214 32.04 -6.38 6.40
CA ALA A 214 33.41 -5.87 6.53
C ALA A 214 33.75 -4.73 5.57
N ASN A 215 33.25 -4.78 4.33
CA ASN A 215 33.49 -3.78 3.29
C ASN A 215 32.31 -2.82 3.06
N MET A 216 31.26 -2.96 3.86
CA MET A 216 30.05 -2.17 3.71
C MET A 216 30.23 -0.76 4.29
N THR A 217 29.89 0.25 3.51
CA THR A 217 29.96 1.66 3.92
C THR A 217 28.69 2.40 3.50
N GLY A 218 28.31 3.45 4.28
CA GLY A 218 27.18 4.31 3.95
C GLY A 218 25.81 3.72 4.22
N VAL A 219 25.71 2.44 4.50
CA VAL A 219 24.46 1.77 4.90
C VAL A 219 24.07 2.19 6.31
N ASN A 220 22.80 2.47 6.54
CA ASN A 220 22.26 2.83 7.85
C ASN A 220 21.16 1.90 8.35
N VAL A 221 20.69 0.98 7.52
CA VAL A 221 19.70 -0.04 7.89
C VAL A 221 20.10 -1.38 7.30
N ILE A 222 20.06 -2.43 8.11
CA ILE A 222 20.20 -3.81 7.65
C ILE A 222 18.95 -4.60 8.03
N SER A 223 18.46 -5.40 7.08
CA SER A 223 17.25 -6.20 7.27
C SER A 223 17.57 -7.68 7.10
N PRO A 224 17.81 -8.40 8.22
CA PRO A 224 18.04 -9.84 8.17
C PRO A 224 16.74 -10.62 7.99
N THR A 225 16.81 -11.70 7.22
CA THR A 225 15.67 -12.61 6.98
C THR A 225 15.47 -13.55 8.16
N TRP A 226 14.85 -13.07 9.22
CA TRP A 226 14.82 -13.74 10.52
C TRP A 226 13.55 -14.50 10.84
N PHE A 227 12.40 -14.13 10.21
CA PHE A 227 11.11 -14.65 10.60
C PHE A 227 10.34 -15.20 9.40
N TYR A 228 9.58 -16.27 9.62
CA TYR A 228 8.62 -16.77 8.62
C TYR A 228 7.45 -17.49 9.27
N LEU A 229 6.31 -17.53 8.56
CA LEU A 229 5.12 -18.23 9.00
C LEU A 229 5.35 -19.74 8.97
N THR A 230 4.92 -20.45 10.02
CA THR A 230 5.05 -21.91 10.12
C THR A 230 3.73 -22.65 10.03
N ASP A 231 2.62 -22.00 10.39
CA ASP A 231 1.28 -22.56 10.31
C ASP A 231 0.20 -21.47 10.22
N THR A 232 -1.04 -21.90 9.99
CA THR A 232 -2.18 -20.99 9.85
C THR A 232 -2.72 -20.45 11.18
N SER A 233 -2.18 -20.87 12.31
CA SER A 233 -2.45 -20.26 13.62
C SER A 233 -1.60 -19.02 13.91
N GLY A 234 -0.75 -18.62 12.96
CA GLY A 234 0.12 -17.48 13.10
C GLY A 234 1.38 -17.73 13.90
N ASN A 235 1.77 -18.99 14.12
CA ASN A 235 3.06 -19.29 14.68
C ASN A 235 4.17 -18.94 13.67
N ILE A 236 5.26 -18.37 14.17
CA ILE A 236 6.41 -17.99 13.36
C ILE A 236 7.66 -18.71 13.85
N ALA A 237 8.56 -19.00 12.92
CA ALA A 237 9.93 -19.35 13.24
C ALA A 237 10.75 -18.07 13.41
N SER A 238 11.74 -18.09 14.28
CA SER A 238 12.64 -16.99 14.52
C SER A 238 14.07 -17.49 14.67
N ILE A 239 14.97 -16.83 13.95
CA ILE A 239 16.43 -17.01 14.10
C ILE A 239 17.10 -15.70 14.54
N ALA A 240 16.32 -14.78 15.12
CA ALA A 240 16.81 -13.48 15.59
C ALA A 240 17.94 -13.64 16.61
N SER A 241 18.90 -12.71 16.57
CA SER A 241 20.11 -12.73 17.39
C SER A 241 20.38 -11.37 18.02
N ALA A 242 20.44 -11.33 19.35
CA ALA A 242 20.82 -10.14 20.10
C ALA A 242 22.27 -9.72 19.82
N ASP A 243 23.16 -10.66 19.62
CA ASP A 243 24.56 -10.39 19.29
C ASP A 243 24.70 -9.74 17.91
N TYR A 244 23.93 -10.20 16.93
CA TYR A 244 23.84 -9.56 15.62
C TYR A 244 23.39 -8.09 15.73
N VAL A 245 22.32 -7.83 16.49
CA VAL A 245 21.81 -6.45 16.70
C VAL A 245 22.85 -5.59 17.38
N SER A 246 23.53 -6.10 18.41
CA SER A 246 24.60 -5.38 19.13
C SER A 246 25.73 -4.97 18.20
N GLN A 247 26.20 -5.89 17.35
CA GLN A 247 27.25 -5.60 16.36
C GLN A 247 26.77 -4.58 15.30
N ALA A 248 25.52 -4.68 14.87
CA ALA A 248 24.94 -3.73 13.93
C ALA A 248 24.88 -2.32 14.54
N HIS A 249 24.43 -2.19 15.79
CA HIS A 249 24.39 -0.92 16.51
C HIS A 249 25.78 -0.31 16.71
N GLU A 250 26.81 -1.10 16.97
CA GLU A 250 28.20 -0.63 17.04
C GLU A 250 28.66 0.00 15.70
N LYS A 251 28.12 -0.46 14.59
CA LYS A 251 28.38 0.11 13.25
C LYS A 251 27.42 1.27 12.87
N GLY A 252 26.53 1.67 13.77
CA GLY A 252 25.55 2.73 13.53
C GLY A 252 24.37 2.30 12.64
N LEU A 253 24.10 0.99 12.53
CA LEU A 253 23.02 0.45 11.75
C LEU A 253 21.77 0.24 12.60
N GLN A 254 20.59 0.58 12.05
CA GLN A 254 19.32 0.03 12.51
C GLN A 254 19.14 -1.39 11.98
N VAL A 255 18.45 -2.24 12.75
CA VAL A 255 18.10 -3.59 12.34
C VAL A 255 16.58 -3.69 12.20
N TRP A 256 16.11 -3.94 10.99
CA TRP A 256 14.70 -4.19 10.70
C TRP A 256 14.51 -5.67 10.34
N GLY A 257 14.09 -6.48 11.32
CA GLY A 257 13.90 -7.92 11.10
C GLY A 257 12.80 -8.19 10.06
N LEU A 258 13.14 -8.98 9.05
CA LEU A 258 12.21 -9.34 7.97
C LEU A 258 11.39 -10.55 8.36
N ILE A 259 10.08 -10.48 8.11
CA ILE A 259 9.15 -11.62 8.15
C ILE A 259 8.61 -11.90 6.74
N ASP A 260 8.61 -13.17 6.36
CA ASP A 260 8.07 -13.63 5.07
C ASP A 260 6.94 -14.66 5.21
N ASN A 261 6.25 -14.90 4.09
CA ASN A 261 5.18 -15.89 3.93
C ASN A 261 5.53 -17.00 2.94
N PHE A 262 6.82 -17.36 2.84
CA PHE A 262 7.32 -18.23 1.76
C PHE A 262 7.12 -19.73 2.03
N THR A 263 6.67 -20.11 3.23
CA THR A 263 6.32 -21.51 3.51
C THR A 263 5.09 -21.91 2.70
N GLN A 264 5.30 -22.74 1.66
CA GLN A 264 4.26 -23.04 0.67
C GLN A 264 3.05 -23.76 1.22
N GLU A 265 3.21 -24.57 2.28
CA GLU A 265 2.15 -25.31 2.95
C GLU A 265 1.25 -24.42 3.82
N VAL A 266 1.65 -23.18 4.05
CA VAL A 266 0.91 -22.21 4.88
C VAL A 266 0.14 -21.25 4.00
N SER A 267 -1.18 -21.32 4.03
CA SER A 267 -2.03 -20.34 3.35
C SER A 267 -1.97 -18.97 4.02
N THR A 268 -1.47 -17.97 3.32
CA THR A 268 -1.44 -16.59 3.81
C THR A 268 -2.84 -16.04 4.01
N THR A 269 -3.77 -16.32 3.10
CA THR A 269 -5.18 -15.90 3.22
C THR A 269 -5.84 -16.49 4.46
N GLU A 270 -5.72 -17.79 4.68
CA GLU A 270 -6.28 -18.45 5.86
C GLU A 270 -5.68 -17.91 7.16
N THR A 271 -4.36 -17.73 7.19
CA THR A 271 -3.65 -17.18 8.35
C THR A 271 -4.12 -15.76 8.67
N LEU A 272 -4.08 -14.86 7.71
CA LEU A 272 -4.39 -13.45 7.94
C LEU A 272 -5.88 -13.15 8.07
N SER A 273 -6.77 -14.05 7.63
CA SER A 273 -8.22 -13.92 7.86
C SER A 273 -8.62 -14.17 9.31
N SER A 274 -7.74 -14.78 10.11
CA SER A 274 -7.95 -15.06 11.53
C SER A 274 -7.39 -13.94 12.41
N THR A 275 -8.25 -13.29 13.18
CA THR A 275 -7.82 -12.28 14.17
C THR A 275 -6.85 -12.88 15.20
N ALA A 276 -7.13 -14.08 15.68
CA ALA A 276 -6.23 -14.76 16.62
C ALA A 276 -4.84 -15.00 16.00
N ALA A 277 -4.79 -15.43 14.74
CA ALA A 277 -3.52 -15.66 14.04
C ALA A 277 -2.75 -14.35 13.81
N ARG A 278 -3.41 -13.27 13.38
CA ARG A 278 -2.77 -11.95 13.24
C ARG A 278 -2.16 -11.49 14.57
N GLN A 279 -2.93 -11.56 15.65
CA GLN A 279 -2.46 -11.16 16.98
C GLN A 279 -1.32 -12.05 17.48
N ASN A 280 -1.34 -13.34 17.15
CA ASN A 280 -0.25 -14.25 17.47
C ASN A 280 1.04 -13.90 16.74
N ILE A 281 0.98 -13.60 15.44
CA ILE A 281 2.14 -13.11 14.67
C ILE A 281 2.70 -11.84 15.30
N ILE A 282 1.85 -10.86 15.53
CA ILE A 282 2.23 -9.55 16.08
C ILE A 282 2.90 -9.68 17.45
N SER A 283 2.28 -10.44 18.35
CA SER A 283 2.80 -10.68 19.69
C SER A 283 4.21 -11.29 19.67
N GLN A 284 4.44 -12.29 18.80
CA GLN A 284 5.74 -12.93 18.65
C GLN A 284 6.79 -12.00 18.07
N LEU A 285 6.43 -11.18 17.07
CA LEU A 285 7.34 -10.18 16.48
C LEU A 285 7.75 -9.11 17.49
N ILE A 286 6.82 -8.57 18.26
CA ILE A 286 7.10 -7.56 19.28
C ILE A 286 7.98 -8.16 20.39
N GLN A 287 7.69 -9.36 20.84
CA GLN A 287 8.51 -10.06 21.85
C GLN A 287 9.94 -10.28 21.33
N ALA A 288 10.09 -10.76 20.10
CA ALA A 288 11.40 -10.96 19.49
C ALA A 288 12.17 -9.63 19.37
N ALA A 289 11.48 -8.55 18.97
CA ALA A 289 12.09 -7.22 18.88
C ALA A 289 12.63 -6.73 20.22
N GLN A 290 11.89 -6.94 21.28
CA GLN A 290 12.31 -6.60 22.65
C GLN A 290 13.49 -7.48 23.12
N ASP A 291 13.42 -8.79 22.84
CA ASP A 291 14.43 -9.74 23.29
C ASP A 291 15.81 -9.48 22.66
N VAL A 292 15.86 -9.06 21.41
CA VAL A 292 17.12 -8.84 20.70
C VAL A 292 17.48 -7.37 20.48
N GLY A 293 16.56 -6.45 20.74
CA GLY A 293 16.77 -5.00 20.58
C GLY A 293 16.66 -4.50 19.14
N MET A 294 15.80 -5.10 18.29
CA MET A 294 15.53 -4.62 16.93
C MET A 294 14.98 -3.20 16.95
N ASP A 295 15.21 -2.48 15.85
CA ASP A 295 14.75 -1.11 15.64
C ASP A 295 13.50 -1.03 14.77
N GLY A 296 13.18 -2.08 14.05
CA GLY A 296 12.03 -2.14 13.15
C GLY A 296 11.69 -3.54 12.65
N ILE A 297 10.60 -3.59 11.93
CA ILE A 297 10.09 -4.80 11.26
C ILE A 297 9.90 -4.49 9.79
N ASN A 298 10.35 -5.40 8.92
CA ASN A 298 10.14 -5.37 7.49
C ASN A 298 9.23 -6.53 7.09
N VAL A 299 8.07 -6.23 6.54
CA VAL A 299 7.09 -7.23 6.10
C VAL A 299 7.30 -7.53 4.62
N ASP A 300 7.69 -8.75 4.33
CA ASP A 300 7.93 -9.26 2.97
C ASP A 300 6.96 -10.42 2.65
N PHE A 301 5.68 -10.06 2.56
CA PHE A 301 4.64 -11.01 2.16
C PHE A 301 4.38 -10.87 0.68
N GLU A 302 4.72 -11.90 -0.07
CA GLU A 302 4.68 -11.92 -1.53
C GLU A 302 3.57 -12.83 -2.06
N SER A 303 3.29 -12.72 -3.37
CA SER A 303 2.31 -13.55 -4.09
C SER A 303 0.91 -13.50 -3.45
N LEU A 304 0.51 -12.33 -2.99
CA LEU A 304 -0.79 -12.13 -2.38
C LEU A 304 -1.89 -12.18 -3.44
N SER A 305 -2.87 -13.08 -3.27
CA SER A 305 -4.07 -13.11 -4.10
C SER A 305 -5.03 -11.99 -3.71
N GLU A 306 -6.02 -11.70 -4.57
CA GLU A 306 -7.05 -10.70 -4.26
C GLU A 306 -7.78 -11.00 -2.94
N ASP A 307 -7.98 -12.26 -2.62
CA ASP A 307 -8.67 -12.72 -1.41
C ASP A 307 -7.99 -12.29 -0.12
N VAL A 308 -6.65 -12.09 -0.16
CA VAL A 308 -5.88 -11.71 1.03
C VAL A 308 -5.80 -10.21 1.24
N GLY A 309 -6.10 -9.41 0.22
CA GLY A 309 -5.90 -7.95 0.23
C GLY A 309 -6.46 -7.26 1.47
N THR A 310 -7.74 -7.46 1.79
CA THR A 310 -8.39 -6.87 2.97
C THR A 310 -7.78 -7.36 4.28
N HIS A 311 -7.47 -8.64 4.39
CA HIS A 311 -6.87 -9.24 5.59
C HIS A 311 -5.43 -8.78 5.79
N PHE A 312 -4.69 -8.58 4.71
CA PHE A 312 -3.33 -8.06 4.75
C PHE A 312 -3.28 -6.61 5.25
N LEU A 313 -4.18 -5.76 4.76
CA LEU A 313 -4.29 -4.38 5.23
C LEU A 313 -4.65 -4.31 6.71
N GLU A 314 -5.57 -5.16 7.17
CA GLU A 314 -5.90 -5.24 8.61
C GLU A 314 -4.70 -5.69 9.43
N PHE A 315 -3.94 -6.68 8.95
CA PHE A 315 -2.69 -7.11 9.58
C PHE A 315 -1.70 -5.95 9.73
N LEU A 316 -1.49 -5.16 8.67
CA LEU A 316 -0.59 -4.00 8.73
C LEU A 316 -1.09 -2.93 9.70
N ARG A 317 -2.40 -2.67 9.74
CA ARG A 317 -3.00 -1.72 10.69
C ARG A 317 -2.76 -2.15 12.13
N GLU A 318 -3.05 -3.41 12.45
CA GLU A 318 -2.88 -3.97 13.78
C GLU A 318 -1.40 -4.02 14.18
N LEU A 319 -0.51 -4.42 13.27
CA LEU A 319 0.94 -4.45 13.49
C LEU A 319 1.51 -3.03 13.71
N SER A 320 1.05 -2.05 12.95
CA SER A 320 1.47 -0.65 13.06
C SER A 320 1.23 -0.09 14.46
N ILE A 321 0.07 -0.40 15.06
CA ILE A 321 -0.27 0.03 16.42
C ILE A 321 0.79 -0.47 17.41
N GLU A 322 1.09 -1.75 17.38
CA GLU A 322 2.03 -2.37 18.31
C GLU A 322 3.48 -1.96 18.03
N CYS A 323 3.86 -1.79 16.76
CA CYS A 323 5.16 -1.27 16.39
C CYS A 323 5.38 0.13 16.95
N HIS A 324 4.43 1.05 16.77
CA HIS A 324 4.56 2.42 17.26
C HIS A 324 4.55 2.52 18.78
N LYS A 325 3.76 1.70 19.47
CA LYS A 325 3.82 1.61 20.94
C LYS A 325 5.18 1.18 21.48
N ASN A 326 5.93 0.41 20.68
CA ASN A 326 7.25 -0.11 21.05
C ASN A 326 8.40 0.62 20.33
N ASN A 327 8.13 1.75 19.72
CA ASN A 327 9.11 2.56 18.97
C ASN A 327 9.85 1.76 17.88
N LEU A 328 9.13 0.91 17.17
CA LEU A 328 9.63 0.10 16.06
C LEU A 328 9.17 0.68 14.72
N VAL A 329 10.12 0.86 13.81
CA VAL A 329 9.83 1.22 12.42
C VAL A 329 9.10 0.06 11.73
N LEU A 330 8.05 0.37 10.98
CA LEU A 330 7.35 -0.62 10.16
C LEU A 330 7.54 -0.29 8.69
N SER A 331 8.10 -1.22 7.94
CA SER A 331 8.23 -1.16 6.49
C SER A 331 7.55 -2.35 5.83
N VAL A 332 7.09 -2.17 4.62
CA VAL A 332 6.43 -3.21 3.84
C VAL A 332 6.98 -3.25 2.42
N ASP A 333 7.27 -4.45 1.92
CA ASP A 333 7.79 -4.69 0.59
C ASP A 333 6.63 -4.97 -0.37
N ASN A 334 6.64 -4.32 -1.53
CA ASN A 334 5.64 -4.49 -2.57
C ASN A 334 6.31 -4.81 -3.91
N PRO A 335 5.67 -5.62 -4.76
CA PRO A 335 6.07 -5.71 -6.16
C PRO A 335 5.89 -4.36 -6.85
N VAL A 336 6.56 -4.16 -7.97
CA VAL A 336 6.31 -3.02 -8.85
C VAL A 336 4.82 -3.02 -9.22
N PRO A 337 4.13 -1.85 -9.17
CA PRO A 337 2.70 -1.78 -9.48
C PRO A 337 2.36 -2.31 -10.87
N GLU A 338 1.37 -3.17 -10.92
CA GLU A 338 0.76 -3.75 -12.13
C GLU A 338 -0.75 -3.78 -11.93
N ASP A 339 -1.53 -3.83 -13.00
CA ASP A 339 -3.00 -3.84 -12.90
C ASP A 339 -3.51 -4.99 -12.02
N PHE A 340 -2.89 -6.17 -12.13
CA PHE A 340 -3.25 -7.36 -11.35
C PHE A 340 -2.79 -7.32 -9.89
N THR A 341 -2.06 -6.29 -9.48
CA THR A 341 -1.62 -6.08 -8.07
C THR A 341 -2.31 -4.90 -7.40
N SER A 342 -3.36 -4.35 -7.99
CA SER A 342 -4.10 -3.21 -7.44
C SER A 342 -4.72 -3.49 -6.05
N HIS A 343 -5.05 -4.75 -5.77
CA HIS A 343 -5.57 -5.21 -4.48
C HIS A 343 -4.58 -5.07 -3.32
N TYR A 344 -3.30 -4.84 -3.58
CA TYR A 344 -2.32 -4.50 -2.53
C TYR A 344 -2.67 -3.18 -1.85
N ASP A 345 -3.40 -2.29 -2.54
CA ASP A 345 -3.82 -0.98 -2.02
C ASP A 345 -2.67 -0.21 -1.38
N ARG A 346 -1.72 0.20 -2.19
CA ARG A 346 -0.53 0.91 -1.73
C ARG A 346 -0.85 2.24 -1.06
N ALA A 347 -1.95 2.87 -1.46
CA ALA A 347 -2.42 4.10 -0.83
C ALA A 347 -2.77 3.88 0.64
N GLU A 348 -3.50 2.82 0.97
CA GLU A 348 -3.80 2.48 2.37
C GLU A 348 -2.57 1.98 3.12
N GLN A 349 -1.73 1.14 2.50
CA GLN A 349 -0.44 0.77 3.07
C GLN A 349 0.37 2.02 3.45
N GLY A 350 0.48 2.97 2.52
CA GLY A 350 1.22 4.20 2.72
C GLY A 350 0.67 5.12 3.82
N ARG A 351 -0.59 4.99 4.19
CA ARG A 351 -1.14 5.70 5.37
C ARG A 351 -0.76 5.06 6.69
N VAL A 352 -0.54 3.76 6.69
CA VAL A 352 -0.42 2.93 7.89
C VAL A 352 1.04 2.70 8.29
N VAL A 353 1.91 2.40 7.32
CA VAL A 353 3.30 2.04 7.57
C VAL A 353 4.23 3.26 7.51
N ASP A 354 5.42 3.13 8.07
CA ASP A 354 6.43 4.19 8.03
C ASP A 354 7.10 4.29 6.67
N TYR A 355 7.40 3.16 6.03
CA TYR A 355 7.99 3.09 4.70
C TYR A 355 7.33 2.03 3.83
N VAL A 356 7.06 2.39 2.59
CA VAL A 356 6.68 1.48 1.51
C VAL A 356 7.90 1.26 0.63
N ILE A 357 8.32 0.01 0.50
CA ILE A 357 9.48 -0.37 -0.31
C ILE A 357 8.99 -0.98 -1.61
N ILE A 358 9.50 -0.49 -2.73
CA ILE A 358 9.25 -1.05 -4.05
C ILE A 358 10.35 -2.04 -4.36
N MET A 359 10.02 -3.29 -4.63
CA MET A 359 10.97 -4.27 -5.13
C MET A 359 11.19 -4.05 -6.63
N GLY A 360 12.08 -3.12 -6.96
CA GLY A 360 12.37 -2.66 -8.31
C GLY A 360 13.26 -3.64 -9.10
N TYR A 361 12.89 -4.90 -9.12
CA TYR A 361 13.59 -5.98 -9.80
C TYR A 361 12.63 -7.10 -10.20
N ASP A 362 13.18 -8.12 -10.87
CA ASP A 362 12.42 -9.23 -11.46
C ASP A 362 11.46 -8.79 -12.57
N GLU A 363 11.85 -7.78 -13.35
CA GLU A 363 11.19 -7.43 -14.63
C GLU A 363 11.16 -8.64 -15.55
N HIS A 364 12.31 -9.29 -15.70
CA HIS A 364 12.45 -10.63 -16.27
C HIS A 364 12.95 -11.57 -15.17
N TYR A 365 12.39 -12.75 -15.11
CA TYR A 365 12.56 -13.71 -14.01
C TYR A 365 12.65 -15.13 -14.52
N VAL A 366 12.94 -16.08 -13.65
CA VAL A 366 13.02 -17.51 -14.01
C VAL A 366 11.70 -17.97 -14.64
N GLY A 367 11.78 -18.50 -15.86
CA GLY A 367 10.61 -18.92 -16.64
C GLY A 367 10.07 -17.87 -17.61
N SER A 368 10.53 -16.62 -17.52
CA SER A 368 10.22 -15.58 -18.51
C SER A 368 11.13 -15.67 -19.74
N GLU A 369 10.87 -14.85 -20.74
CA GLU A 369 11.83 -14.58 -21.81
C GLU A 369 13.08 -13.91 -21.26
N ALA A 370 14.19 -13.99 -22.01
CA ALA A 370 15.43 -13.33 -21.64
C ALA A 370 15.29 -11.80 -21.68
N GLY A 371 15.81 -11.13 -20.67
CA GLY A 371 15.77 -9.69 -20.57
C GLY A 371 16.44 -9.17 -19.31
N SER A 372 16.40 -7.86 -19.13
CA SER A 372 16.90 -7.18 -17.94
C SER A 372 16.11 -7.57 -16.70
N VAL A 373 16.79 -7.74 -15.59
CA VAL A 373 16.14 -7.89 -14.26
C VAL A 373 15.49 -6.57 -13.82
N ALA A 374 16.09 -5.45 -14.18
CA ALA A 374 15.61 -4.12 -13.78
C ALA A 374 16.12 -3.05 -14.75
N SER A 375 15.44 -2.88 -15.87
CA SER A 375 15.74 -1.77 -16.79
C SER A 375 15.34 -0.44 -16.18
N LEU A 376 16.09 0.61 -16.44
CA LEU A 376 15.86 1.93 -15.85
C LEU A 376 14.44 2.47 -16.15
N PRO A 377 13.92 2.39 -17.39
CA PRO A 377 12.56 2.88 -17.68
C PRO A 377 11.48 2.14 -16.89
N TRP A 378 11.61 0.83 -16.73
CA TRP A 378 10.67 0.02 -15.97
C TRP A 378 10.71 0.35 -14.47
N VAL A 379 11.93 0.51 -13.90
CA VAL A 379 12.11 0.93 -12.50
C VAL A 379 11.51 2.31 -12.27
N GLU A 380 11.77 3.26 -13.15
CA GLU A 380 11.25 4.62 -13.04
C GLU A 380 9.72 4.65 -13.13
N GLN A 381 9.12 3.87 -14.03
CA GLN A 381 7.67 3.75 -14.13
C GLN A 381 7.07 3.19 -12.83
N GLY A 382 7.70 2.18 -12.24
CA GLY A 382 7.26 1.62 -10.95
C GLY A 382 7.30 2.65 -9.82
N ILE A 383 8.29 3.52 -9.81
CA ILE A 383 8.38 4.65 -8.86
C ILE A 383 7.23 5.64 -9.12
N GLN A 384 7.00 6.05 -10.35
CA GLN A 384 5.95 7.01 -10.70
C GLN A 384 4.57 6.48 -10.31
N ASP A 385 4.27 5.23 -10.63
CA ASP A 385 3.00 4.59 -10.30
C ASP A 385 2.79 4.47 -8.77
N THR A 386 3.86 4.20 -8.03
CA THR A 386 3.80 4.17 -6.55
C THR A 386 3.55 5.57 -5.98
N LEU A 387 4.16 6.60 -6.54
CA LEU A 387 4.00 7.99 -6.09
C LEU A 387 2.60 8.56 -6.34
N ASP A 388 1.82 7.96 -7.23
CA ASP A 388 0.40 8.29 -7.38
C ASP A 388 -0.41 7.93 -6.11
N GLU A 389 0.10 7.01 -5.30
CA GLU A 389 -0.60 6.46 -4.14
C GLU A 389 0.09 6.78 -2.80
N VAL A 390 1.42 6.89 -2.78
CA VAL A 390 2.23 7.02 -1.55
C VAL A 390 3.10 8.28 -1.61
N PRO A 391 3.15 9.10 -0.54
CA PRO A 391 4.04 10.25 -0.47
C PRO A 391 5.52 9.86 -0.63
N ALA A 392 6.27 10.62 -1.42
CA ALA A 392 7.65 10.33 -1.79
C ALA A 392 8.59 10.15 -0.57
N GLU A 393 8.39 10.94 0.45
CA GLU A 393 9.19 10.91 1.68
C GLU A 393 9.07 9.62 2.50
N ARG A 394 8.16 8.71 2.11
CA ARG A 394 8.00 7.39 2.72
C ARG A 394 8.13 6.23 1.74
N VAL A 395 8.62 6.49 0.55
CA VAL A 395 8.89 5.49 -0.48
C VAL A 395 10.39 5.20 -0.55
N ILE A 396 10.75 3.92 -0.45
CA ILE A 396 12.09 3.41 -0.69
C ILE A 396 12.06 2.58 -1.96
N ASN A 397 12.98 2.84 -2.89
CA ASN A 397 13.13 1.99 -4.07
C ASN A 397 14.24 0.97 -3.85
N ALA A 398 13.91 -0.31 -3.98
CA ALA A 398 14.88 -1.38 -3.91
C ALA A 398 15.46 -1.68 -5.30
N ILE A 399 16.78 -1.90 -5.34
CA ILE A 399 17.54 -2.24 -6.52
C ILE A 399 18.13 -3.65 -6.39
N PRO A 400 18.40 -4.37 -7.49
CA PRO A 400 19.09 -5.64 -7.44
C PRO A 400 20.61 -5.47 -7.40
N PHE A 401 21.29 -6.27 -6.59
CA PHE A 401 22.73 -6.50 -6.70
C PHE A 401 23.05 -7.74 -7.55
N TYR A 402 22.04 -8.37 -8.09
CA TYR A 402 22.15 -9.53 -8.97
C TYR A 402 21.66 -9.21 -10.36
N THR A 403 22.08 -10.04 -11.28
CA THR A 403 21.52 -10.13 -12.62
C THR A 403 21.18 -11.58 -12.94
N ARG A 404 20.75 -11.86 -14.17
CA ARG A 404 20.54 -13.23 -14.65
C ARG A 404 21.44 -13.49 -15.83
N LEU A 405 22.11 -14.65 -15.78
CA LEU A 405 22.76 -15.23 -16.93
C LEU A 405 21.72 -16.09 -17.67
N TRP A 406 21.31 -15.61 -18.83
CA TRP A 406 20.30 -16.26 -19.66
C TRP A 406 20.95 -17.24 -20.63
N ARG A 407 20.38 -18.42 -20.77
CA ARG A 407 20.81 -19.44 -21.72
C ARG A 407 19.63 -19.83 -22.58
N THR A 408 19.80 -19.71 -23.91
CA THR A 408 18.82 -20.18 -24.90
C THR A 408 19.40 -21.32 -25.70
N THR A 409 18.73 -22.47 -25.67
CA THR A 409 19.14 -23.70 -26.39
C THR A 409 17.93 -24.25 -27.12
N GLY A 410 17.95 -24.25 -28.45
CA GLY A 410 16.84 -24.77 -29.24
C GLY A 410 15.49 -24.11 -28.95
N GLY A 411 15.51 -22.82 -28.68
CA GLY A 411 14.31 -22.05 -28.33
C GLY A 411 13.89 -22.15 -26.84
N ASN A 412 14.53 -23.01 -26.06
CA ASN A 412 14.29 -23.14 -24.64
C ASN A 412 15.18 -22.15 -23.85
N VAL A 413 14.55 -21.31 -23.03
CA VAL A 413 15.19 -20.25 -22.22
C VAL A 413 15.27 -20.69 -20.77
N THR A 414 16.48 -20.67 -20.22
CA THR A 414 16.75 -20.88 -18.80
C THR A 414 17.60 -19.73 -18.26
N SER A 415 17.61 -19.54 -16.96
CA SER A 415 18.43 -18.49 -16.36
C SER A 415 18.89 -18.85 -14.95
N GLU A 416 19.98 -18.23 -14.56
CA GLU A 416 20.57 -18.32 -13.23
C GLU A 416 20.80 -16.91 -12.68
N ALA A 417 20.36 -16.66 -11.44
CA ALA A 417 20.66 -15.42 -10.75
C ALA A 417 22.10 -15.44 -10.24
N ILE A 418 22.87 -14.42 -10.57
CA ILE A 418 24.28 -14.30 -10.18
C ILE A 418 24.58 -12.91 -9.65
N GLY A 419 25.47 -12.82 -8.66
CA GLY A 419 25.94 -11.55 -8.10
C GLY A 419 26.88 -10.79 -9.04
N MET A 420 27.27 -9.58 -8.63
CA MET A 420 28.10 -8.69 -9.46
C MET A 420 29.47 -9.27 -9.80
N ASP A 421 30.19 -9.82 -8.82
CA ASP A 421 31.52 -10.38 -9.05
C ASP A 421 31.47 -11.62 -9.95
N GLN A 422 30.49 -12.50 -9.75
CA GLN A 422 30.28 -13.67 -10.59
C GLN A 422 29.90 -13.26 -12.03
N ALA A 423 29.11 -12.21 -12.20
CA ALA A 423 28.77 -11.67 -13.52
C ALA A 423 30.01 -11.14 -14.25
N GLN A 424 30.87 -10.39 -13.57
CA GLN A 424 32.12 -9.90 -14.14
C GLN A 424 33.08 -11.05 -14.48
N GLN A 425 33.17 -12.08 -13.65
CA GLN A 425 33.96 -13.27 -13.91
C GLN A 425 33.45 -14.03 -15.14
N THR A 426 32.13 -14.13 -15.29
CA THR A 426 31.51 -14.75 -16.48
C THR A 426 31.89 -14.02 -17.77
N ILE A 427 31.88 -12.68 -17.74
CA ILE A 427 32.30 -11.84 -18.86
C ILE A 427 33.77 -12.06 -19.18
N ALA A 428 34.65 -12.08 -18.19
CA ALA A 428 36.07 -12.29 -18.37
C ALA A 428 36.40 -13.70 -18.90
N ASP A 429 35.82 -14.73 -18.32
CA ASP A 429 36.08 -16.12 -18.67
C ASP A 429 35.67 -16.46 -20.12
N ASN A 430 34.67 -15.77 -20.63
CA ASN A 430 34.15 -15.98 -21.99
C ASN A 430 34.60 -14.90 -22.99
N ASN A 431 35.50 -14.00 -22.59
CA ASN A 431 36.00 -12.89 -23.40
C ASN A 431 34.85 -12.10 -24.06
N VAL A 432 33.81 -11.80 -23.30
CA VAL A 432 32.62 -11.14 -23.82
C VAL A 432 32.88 -9.64 -24.00
N GLU A 433 32.64 -9.15 -25.20
CA GLU A 433 32.58 -7.70 -25.42
C GLU A 433 31.23 -7.16 -25.03
N THR A 434 31.21 -6.24 -24.07
CA THR A 434 29.99 -5.59 -23.59
C THR A 434 29.85 -4.20 -24.14
N TYR A 435 28.61 -3.72 -24.28
CA TYR A 435 28.30 -2.34 -24.66
C TYR A 435 27.15 -1.80 -23.83
N TRP A 436 27.12 -0.46 -23.70
CA TRP A 436 26.03 0.19 -23.00
C TRP A 436 24.74 0.15 -23.81
N ASP A 437 23.74 -0.55 -23.29
CA ASP A 437 22.40 -0.58 -23.86
C ASP A 437 21.60 0.62 -23.31
N LYS A 438 21.36 1.59 -24.15
CA LYS A 438 20.61 2.80 -23.80
C LYS A 438 19.14 2.51 -23.45
N THR A 439 18.57 1.44 -23.95
CA THR A 439 17.17 1.07 -23.68
C THR A 439 16.99 0.61 -22.23
N THR A 440 17.94 -0.14 -21.70
CA THR A 440 17.88 -0.64 -20.32
C THR A 440 18.72 0.17 -19.35
N SER A 441 19.63 1.02 -19.86
CA SER A 441 20.69 1.69 -19.08
C SER A 441 21.56 0.70 -18.32
N GLN A 442 22.02 -0.30 -19.05
CA GLN A 442 22.89 -1.37 -18.53
C GLN A 442 23.96 -1.74 -19.58
N ASN A 443 25.09 -2.26 -19.11
CA ASN A 443 26.03 -2.92 -19.98
C ASN A 443 25.51 -4.30 -20.33
N TYR A 444 25.46 -4.60 -21.63
CA TYR A 444 24.91 -5.84 -22.17
C TYR A 444 26.00 -6.66 -22.83
N GLY A 445 25.95 -7.96 -22.65
CA GLY A 445 26.85 -8.93 -23.32
C GLY A 445 26.08 -10.14 -23.84
N LYS A 446 26.62 -10.69 -24.92
CA LYS A 446 26.10 -11.89 -25.59
C LYS A 446 27.26 -12.76 -26.09
N TYR A 447 27.16 -14.05 -25.93
CA TYR A 447 28.12 -15.00 -26.43
C TYR A 447 27.48 -16.35 -26.67
N ASP A 448 28.12 -17.17 -27.50
CA ASP A 448 27.67 -18.51 -27.87
C ASP A 448 28.68 -19.56 -27.42
N ILE A 449 28.17 -20.65 -26.86
CA ILE A 449 28.93 -21.86 -26.58
C ILE A 449 28.13 -23.04 -27.11
N ASP A 450 28.73 -23.82 -28.04
CA ASP A 450 28.08 -24.94 -28.71
C ASP A 450 26.73 -24.52 -29.34
N ASN A 451 25.62 -25.13 -28.91
CA ASN A 451 24.28 -24.83 -29.41
C ASN A 451 23.52 -23.84 -28.56
N SER A 452 24.16 -23.19 -27.60
CA SER A 452 23.52 -22.27 -26.65
C SER A 452 23.98 -20.85 -26.84
N THR A 453 23.06 -19.94 -26.76
CA THR A 453 23.31 -18.48 -26.70
C THR A 453 23.13 -18.00 -25.26
N TYR A 454 24.12 -17.26 -24.78
CA TYR A 454 24.09 -16.63 -23.44
C TYR A 454 23.95 -15.13 -23.58
N GLN A 455 23.10 -14.55 -22.71
CA GLN A 455 22.85 -13.12 -22.64
C GLN A 455 22.87 -12.64 -21.20
N ILE A 456 23.38 -11.46 -20.98
CA ILE A 456 23.46 -10.84 -19.65
C ILE A 456 23.33 -9.33 -19.75
N TRP A 457 22.50 -8.77 -18.90
CA TRP A 457 22.40 -7.34 -18.63
C TRP A 457 23.02 -7.10 -17.27
N LEU A 458 24.19 -6.47 -17.22
CA LEU A 458 24.97 -6.32 -16.01
C LEU A 458 24.37 -5.29 -15.05
N GLU A 459 24.41 -5.63 -13.76
CA GLU A 459 24.34 -4.63 -12.70
C GLU A 459 25.77 -4.30 -12.26
N ASP A 460 26.15 -3.05 -12.37
CA ASP A 460 27.49 -2.53 -12.09
C ASP A 460 27.46 -1.10 -11.57
N ALA A 461 28.62 -0.50 -11.38
CA ALA A 461 28.70 0.89 -10.90
C ALA A 461 27.91 1.87 -11.76
N GLN A 462 27.88 1.68 -13.05
CA GLN A 462 27.21 2.60 -13.99
C GLN A 462 25.70 2.44 -13.92
N SER A 463 25.16 1.22 -13.94
CA SER A 463 23.73 0.98 -13.87
C SER A 463 23.14 1.29 -12.49
N VAL A 464 23.86 0.97 -11.44
CA VAL A 464 23.44 1.28 -10.06
C VAL A 464 23.40 2.80 -9.83
N ALA A 465 24.39 3.54 -10.32
CA ALA A 465 24.38 5.00 -10.24
C ALA A 465 23.12 5.61 -10.86
N GLU A 466 22.72 5.12 -12.05
CA GLU A 466 21.49 5.59 -12.71
C GLU A 466 20.22 5.28 -11.90
N LYS A 467 20.14 4.11 -11.30
CA LYS A 467 19.01 3.74 -10.46
C LYS A 467 18.95 4.55 -9.16
N VAL A 468 20.08 4.78 -8.50
CA VAL A 468 20.13 5.55 -7.25
C VAL A 468 19.81 7.03 -7.49
N LYS A 469 20.18 7.59 -8.63
CA LYS A 469 19.80 8.98 -9.02
C LYS A 469 18.28 9.18 -9.04
N LEU A 470 17.49 8.14 -9.26
CA LEU A 470 16.02 8.23 -9.20
C LEU A 470 15.52 8.60 -7.80
N VAL A 471 16.26 8.26 -6.75
CA VAL A 471 15.92 8.64 -5.37
C VAL A 471 15.92 10.16 -5.22
N SER A 472 16.96 10.84 -5.71
CA SER A 472 17.02 12.31 -5.69
C SER A 472 16.04 12.95 -6.66
N LYS A 473 15.89 12.37 -7.86
CA LYS A 473 14.97 12.87 -8.90
C LYS A 473 13.53 12.97 -8.40
N TYR A 474 13.08 11.98 -7.62
CA TYR A 474 11.71 11.91 -7.10
C TYR A 474 11.62 12.25 -5.61
N ASP A 475 12.70 12.66 -4.99
CA ASP A 475 12.77 12.94 -3.54
C ASP A 475 12.22 11.79 -2.67
N LEU A 476 12.64 10.58 -3.00
CA LEU A 476 12.26 9.38 -2.24
C LEU A 476 12.93 9.35 -0.86
N ALA A 477 12.38 8.54 0.03
CA ALA A 477 12.95 8.30 1.37
C ALA A 477 14.31 7.62 1.34
N GLY A 478 14.60 6.83 0.31
CA GLY A 478 15.87 6.15 0.21
C GLY A 478 15.93 5.03 -0.81
N VAL A 479 16.97 4.23 -0.66
CA VAL A 479 17.27 3.06 -1.49
C VAL A 479 17.43 1.83 -0.61
N SER A 480 17.08 0.67 -1.14
CA SER A 480 17.39 -0.64 -0.59
C SER A 480 18.04 -1.52 -1.65
N ALA A 481 18.66 -2.61 -1.26
CA ALA A 481 19.29 -3.53 -2.21
C ALA A 481 19.12 -5.00 -1.82
N TRP A 482 18.76 -5.84 -2.77
CA TRP A 482 18.76 -7.29 -2.62
C TRP A 482 19.97 -7.85 -3.35
N LYS A 483 20.93 -8.42 -2.71
CA LYS A 483 21.13 -8.60 -1.26
C LYS A 483 22.62 -8.47 -0.92
N LEU A 484 22.92 -8.32 0.35
CA LEU A 484 24.28 -8.39 0.89
C LEU A 484 24.93 -9.72 0.52
N GLY A 485 26.13 -9.68 -0.05
CA GLY A 485 26.87 -10.80 -0.59
C GLY A 485 26.80 -10.91 -2.12
N PHE A 486 25.90 -10.22 -2.79
CA PHE A 486 25.85 -10.12 -4.26
C PHE A 486 26.58 -8.91 -4.83
N GLU A 487 26.86 -7.91 -3.99
CA GLU A 487 27.56 -6.69 -4.40
C GLU A 487 29.05 -6.94 -4.69
N ASN A 488 29.65 -6.04 -5.46
CA ASN A 488 31.11 -5.84 -5.41
C ASN A 488 31.44 -4.76 -4.37
N ASN A 489 32.68 -4.72 -3.91
CA ASN A 489 33.08 -3.83 -2.81
C ASN A 489 32.98 -2.34 -3.16
N GLY A 490 33.10 -1.96 -4.43
CA GLY A 490 33.02 -0.57 -4.89
C GLY A 490 31.60 0.00 -4.93
N ILE A 491 30.58 -0.85 -4.87
CA ILE A 491 29.19 -0.41 -5.09
C ILE A 491 28.66 0.47 -3.96
N TRP A 492 29.13 0.26 -2.73
CA TRP A 492 28.70 1.05 -1.58
C TRP A 492 29.00 2.55 -1.75
N GLN A 493 30.17 2.87 -2.30
CA GLN A 493 30.54 4.25 -2.58
C GLN A 493 29.69 4.83 -3.70
N VAL A 494 29.39 4.06 -4.72
CA VAL A 494 28.51 4.49 -5.83
C VAL A 494 27.12 4.86 -5.31
N ILE A 495 26.56 4.05 -4.42
CA ILE A 495 25.26 4.34 -3.79
C ILE A 495 25.35 5.63 -2.98
N SER A 496 26.34 5.76 -2.09
CA SER A 496 26.50 6.94 -1.25
C SER A 496 26.70 8.22 -2.05
N ASP A 497 27.49 8.17 -3.14
CA ASP A 497 27.76 9.33 -4.00
C ASP A 497 26.50 9.83 -4.74
N ASN A 498 25.54 8.95 -5.00
CA ASN A 498 24.35 9.28 -5.78
C ASN A 498 23.07 9.41 -4.96
N LEU A 499 23.10 9.00 -3.69
CA LEU A 499 21.92 9.01 -2.83
C LEU A 499 21.54 10.41 -2.33
N ASN A 500 22.52 11.29 -2.12
CA ASN A 500 22.36 12.59 -1.50
C ASN A 500 22.60 13.76 -2.45
N ASN A 501 22.63 13.51 -3.75
CA ASN A 501 22.89 14.54 -4.79
C ASN A 501 21.60 15.09 -5.41
#